data_3bb6102345d01a9875db8c80939dafdd
#
_entry.id   3bb6102345d01a9875db8c80939dafdd
#
_cell.length_a   1.000
_cell.length_b   1.000
_cell.length_c   1.000
_cell.angle_alpha   90.00
_cell.angle_beta   90.00
_cell.angle_gamma   90.00
#
_symmetry.space_group_name_H-M   'P 1'
#
loop_
_entity.id
_entity.type
_entity.pdbx_description
1 polymer ?
#
loop_
_entity_poly.entity_id
_entity_poly.type
_entity_poly.pdbx_seq_one_letter_code
_entity_poly.pdbx_strand_id
1 'polypeptide(L)'
;MTRIQLTSTLALAALLSVSWFAFNACAAEPAVVIPAPVVDQTAPAGGGLQNVVLAGGCFWGVQAVYEHTKGVTQAVSGYSGGAKETAHYELVGTERTGHAESVSVTFDPQQISLGKILQIYFSVAHNPTELNYQGPDSGPSYRSAIFYANDEQKRIAEAYIAQLDQAHVFKAPIVTKLEALKGFYPAEDYHQDFLVLHPTYPYIVVNDQPKVGNLKRLFADQYRDTPVTVMAANKPSQ
;
A
#
# COMPACT_ATOMS: atom_id res chain seq x y z
N MET A 1 -70.44 -17.40 -51.89
CA MET A 1 -68.98 -17.27 -52.12
C MET A 1 -68.47 -16.14 -51.18
N THR A 2 -68.05 -16.53 -50.01
CA THR A 2 -67.63 -15.55 -48.94
C THR A 2 -66.12 -15.65 -48.76
N ARG A 3 -65.38 -14.57 -49.07
CA ARG A 3 -63.94 -14.49 -48.89
C ARG A 3 -63.65 -14.08 -47.49
N ILE A 4 -62.95 -14.92 -46.80
CA ILE A 4 -62.37 -14.65 -45.43
C ILE A 4 -61.01 -13.96 -45.64
N GLN A 5 -60.89 -12.73 -45.14
CA GLN A 5 -59.63 -12.02 -45.09
C GLN A 5 -58.94 -12.38 -43.77
N LEU A 6 -57.76 -12.96 -43.88
CA LEU A 6 -56.83 -13.16 -42.71
C LEU A 6 -56.02 -11.87 -42.53
N THR A 7 -56.21 -11.23 -41.39
CA THR A 7 -55.35 -10.11 -40.97
C THR A 7 -54.22 -10.65 -40.10
N SER A 8 -53.00 -10.61 -40.63
CA SER A 8 -51.77 -10.97 -39.90
C SER A 8 -51.36 -9.83 -39.01
N THR A 9 -51.47 -10.01 -37.70
CA THR A 9 -50.89 -9.11 -36.69
C THR A 9 -49.42 -9.51 -36.43
N LEU A 10 -48.47 -8.71 -36.93
CA LEU A 10 -47.06 -8.79 -36.54
C LEU A 10 -46.89 -8.20 -35.15
N ALA A 11 -46.62 -9.07 -34.20
CA ALA A 11 -46.16 -8.64 -32.87
C ALA A 11 -44.67 -8.32 -32.91
N LEU A 12 -44.33 -7.04 -32.79
CA LEU A 12 -42.96 -6.52 -32.70
C LEU A 12 -42.48 -6.72 -31.24
N ALA A 13 -41.70 -7.77 -31.01
CA ALA A 13 -41.03 -7.97 -29.70
C ALA A 13 -39.81 -7.06 -29.63
N ALA A 14 -39.92 -5.95 -28.92
CA ALA A 14 -38.79 -5.10 -28.58
C ALA A 14 -37.95 -5.79 -27.49
N LEU A 15 -36.81 -6.35 -27.86
CA LEU A 15 -35.77 -6.81 -26.96
C LEU A 15 -35.06 -5.59 -26.35
N LEU A 16 -35.45 -5.23 -25.12
CA LEU A 16 -34.69 -4.30 -24.29
C LEU A 16 -33.43 -5.02 -23.80
N SER A 17 -32.33 -4.85 -24.50
CA SER A 17 -31.01 -5.21 -24.04
C SER A 17 -30.61 -4.22 -22.93
N VAL A 18 -30.80 -4.60 -21.66
CA VAL A 18 -30.24 -3.90 -20.54
C VAL A 18 -28.74 -4.19 -20.53
N SER A 19 -27.97 -3.27 -21.12
CA SER A 19 -26.52 -3.28 -20.98
C SER A 19 -26.18 -2.97 -19.52
N TRP A 20 -25.88 -3.99 -18.74
CA TRP A 20 -25.23 -3.83 -17.44
C TRP A 20 -23.82 -3.30 -17.69
N PHE A 21 -23.66 -2.00 -17.67
CA PHE A 21 -22.37 -1.39 -17.41
C PHE A 21 -22.02 -1.78 -15.97
N ALA A 22 -21.20 -2.83 -15.80
CA ALA A 22 -20.49 -3.06 -14.56
C ALA A 22 -19.61 -1.82 -14.36
N PHE A 23 -20.04 -0.88 -13.54
CA PHE A 23 -19.15 0.05 -12.89
C PHE A 23 -18.20 -0.82 -12.07
N ASN A 24 -17.00 -1.07 -12.60
CA ASN A 24 -15.88 -1.42 -11.76
C ASN A 24 -15.65 -0.19 -10.85
N ALA A 25 -16.38 -0.13 -9.74
CA ALA A 25 -16.00 0.74 -8.66
C ALA A 25 -14.56 0.33 -8.34
N CYS A 26 -13.64 1.27 -8.43
CA CYS A 26 -12.27 1.13 -7.98
C CYS A 26 -12.36 0.84 -6.47
N ALA A 27 -12.54 -0.42 -6.13
CA ALA A 27 -12.51 -0.87 -4.75
C ALA A 27 -11.03 -0.94 -4.34
N ALA A 28 -10.75 -0.60 -3.09
CA ALA A 28 -9.41 -0.79 -2.53
C ALA A 28 -8.90 -2.19 -2.85
N GLU A 29 -7.59 -2.30 -3.08
CA GLU A 29 -6.91 -3.55 -3.35
C GLU A 29 -7.27 -4.61 -2.30
N PRO A 30 -7.68 -5.83 -2.71
CA PRO A 30 -8.05 -6.87 -1.79
C PRO A 30 -6.82 -7.36 -1.03
N ALA A 31 -6.93 -7.41 0.30
CA ALA A 31 -5.89 -8.00 1.12
C ALA A 31 -5.72 -9.49 0.84
N VAL A 32 -4.48 -9.95 0.80
CA VAL A 32 -4.14 -11.36 0.56
C VAL A 32 -3.59 -11.98 1.83
N VAL A 33 -4.13 -13.13 2.23
CA VAL A 33 -3.54 -13.93 3.32
C VAL A 33 -2.29 -14.61 2.80
N ILE A 34 -1.14 -14.27 3.38
CA ILE A 34 0.16 -14.77 2.94
C ILE A 34 0.91 -15.45 4.11
N PRO A 35 1.76 -16.45 3.85
CA PRO A 35 2.54 -17.11 4.90
C PRO A 35 3.50 -16.12 5.56
N ALA A 36 3.84 -16.39 6.82
CA ALA A 36 4.91 -15.67 7.50
C ALA A 36 6.26 -15.93 6.81
N PRO A 37 7.22 -14.97 6.87
CA PRO A 37 8.55 -15.18 6.33
C PRO A 37 9.28 -16.31 7.08
N VAL A 38 9.95 -17.18 6.32
CA VAL A 38 10.81 -18.25 6.88
C VAL A 38 12.19 -17.67 7.27
N VAL A 39 12.65 -16.68 6.50
CA VAL A 39 13.89 -15.97 6.75
C VAL A 39 13.55 -14.61 7.37
N ASP A 40 14.00 -14.37 8.58
CA ASP A 40 13.78 -13.11 9.30
C ASP A 40 15.02 -12.74 10.12
N GLN A 41 14.99 -11.54 10.71
CA GLN A 41 16.02 -11.10 11.63
C GLN A 41 15.78 -11.68 13.03
N THR A 42 16.88 -11.90 13.74
CA THR A 42 16.82 -12.07 15.19
C THR A 42 16.85 -10.69 15.84
N ALA A 43 16.01 -10.47 16.85
CA ALA A 43 16.03 -9.22 17.59
C ALA A 43 17.43 -8.96 18.19
N PRO A 44 18.04 -7.79 17.94
CA PRO A 44 19.39 -7.53 18.42
C PRO A 44 19.44 -7.50 19.95
N ALA A 45 20.43 -8.16 20.54
CA ALA A 45 20.57 -8.27 21.99
C ALA A 45 20.76 -6.91 22.70
N GLY A 46 21.27 -5.90 22.00
CA GLY A 46 21.49 -4.55 22.52
C GLY A 46 20.26 -3.62 22.43
N GLY A 47 19.15 -4.09 21.90
CA GLY A 47 18.00 -3.23 21.61
C GLY A 47 18.30 -2.20 20.50
N GLY A 48 17.48 -1.18 20.44
CA GLY A 48 17.58 -0.08 19.47
C GLY A 48 16.52 -0.18 18.37
N LEU A 49 16.02 0.98 17.97
CA LEU A 49 15.04 1.07 16.89
C LEU A 49 15.70 0.78 15.54
N GLN A 50 14.94 0.17 14.66
CA GLN A 50 15.32 -0.05 13.27
C GLN A 50 14.40 0.74 12.35
N ASN A 51 14.86 0.92 11.09
CA ASN A 51 14.12 1.64 10.08
C ASN A 51 14.18 0.89 8.75
N VAL A 52 13.07 0.91 8.02
CA VAL A 52 12.97 0.47 6.63
C VAL A 52 12.13 1.46 5.84
N VAL A 53 12.44 1.68 4.56
CA VAL A 53 11.67 2.56 3.69
C VAL A 53 10.92 1.73 2.66
N LEU A 54 9.60 1.93 2.60
CA LEU A 54 8.67 1.13 1.78
C LEU A 54 7.85 2.04 0.87
N ALA A 55 7.72 1.68 -0.41
CA ALA A 55 6.89 2.35 -1.39
C ALA A 55 5.83 1.38 -1.92
N GLY A 56 4.57 1.77 -1.95
CA GLY A 56 3.45 0.89 -2.33
C GLY A 56 2.20 1.68 -2.73
N GLY A 57 2.33 2.58 -3.72
CA GLY A 57 1.29 3.50 -4.14
C GLY A 57 1.22 4.75 -3.27
N CYS A 58 0.05 5.37 -3.18
CA CYS A 58 -0.16 6.55 -2.36
C CYS A 58 0.31 6.33 -0.92
N PHE A 59 1.24 7.17 -0.46
CA PHE A 59 1.85 7.02 0.87
C PHE A 59 0.89 7.25 2.03
N TRP A 60 -0.27 7.93 1.84
CA TRP A 60 -1.25 8.13 2.91
C TRP A 60 -1.77 6.80 3.48
N GLY A 61 -2.11 5.86 2.60
CA GLY A 61 -2.60 4.54 3.03
C GLY A 61 -1.49 3.67 3.61
N VAL A 62 -0.30 3.71 3.03
CA VAL A 62 0.86 2.97 3.55
C VAL A 62 1.27 3.49 4.92
N GLN A 63 1.34 4.82 5.11
CA GLN A 63 1.61 5.45 6.40
C GLN A 63 0.59 5.01 7.44
N ALA A 64 -0.71 5.11 7.14
CA ALA A 64 -1.77 4.75 8.06
C ALA A 64 -1.71 3.28 8.50
N VAL A 65 -1.38 2.34 7.60
CA VAL A 65 -1.17 0.93 7.96
C VAL A 65 -0.11 0.80 9.04
N TYR A 66 1.02 1.49 8.89
CA TYR A 66 2.13 1.40 9.87
C TYR A 66 1.89 2.23 11.12
N GLU A 67 1.19 3.35 11.06
CA GLU A 67 0.73 4.08 12.25
C GLU A 67 -0.15 3.21 13.15
N HIS A 68 -0.95 2.32 12.56
CA HIS A 68 -1.80 1.38 13.27
C HIS A 68 -1.13 0.03 13.58
N THR A 69 0.17 -0.13 13.32
CA THR A 69 0.91 -1.39 13.57
C THR A 69 1.63 -1.33 14.92
N LYS A 70 1.36 -2.28 15.84
CA LYS A 70 2.10 -2.43 17.10
C LYS A 70 3.57 -2.74 16.84
N GLY A 71 4.46 -2.17 17.63
CA GLY A 71 5.91 -2.27 17.46
C GLY A 71 6.49 -1.20 16.54
N VAL A 72 5.66 -0.57 15.68
CA VAL A 72 6.05 0.64 14.95
C VAL A 72 5.99 1.83 15.90
N THR A 73 7.07 2.60 15.94
CA THR A 73 7.20 3.80 16.79
C THR A 73 7.01 5.09 16.01
N GLN A 74 7.24 5.06 14.69
CA GLN A 74 7.02 6.19 13.78
C GLN A 74 6.84 5.69 12.35
N ALA A 75 5.94 6.31 11.60
CA ALA A 75 5.78 6.16 10.16
C ALA A 75 5.70 7.56 9.52
N VAL A 76 6.60 7.87 8.60
CA VAL A 76 6.71 9.20 7.98
C VAL A 76 6.55 9.06 6.47
N SER A 77 5.58 9.77 5.89
CA SER A 77 5.44 9.90 4.43
C SER A 77 6.57 10.72 3.83
N GLY A 78 7.06 10.33 2.66
CA GLY A 78 8.16 11.01 2.00
C GLY A 78 8.49 10.44 0.62
N TYR A 79 9.70 10.72 0.18
CA TYR A 79 10.16 10.38 -1.17
C TYR A 79 11.51 9.68 -1.11
N SER A 80 11.69 8.61 -1.92
CA SER A 80 12.95 7.88 -2.08
C SER A 80 13.19 7.48 -3.53
N GLY A 81 14.45 7.29 -3.91
CA GLY A 81 14.85 6.83 -5.24
C GLY A 81 15.33 7.92 -6.18
N GLY A 82 15.00 9.19 -5.95
CA GLY A 82 15.43 10.35 -6.72
C GLY A 82 16.48 11.21 -6.00
N ALA A 83 16.83 12.34 -6.59
CA ALA A 83 17.75 13.32 -6.03
C ALA A 83 17.05 14.24 -5.02
N LYS A 84 17.79 14.70 -3.99
CA LYS A 84 17.28 15.56 -2.92
C LYS A 84 16.56 16.81 -3.45
N GLU A 85 17.12 17.42 -4.48
CA GLU A 85 16.65 18.67 -5.06
C GLU A 85 15.29 18.55 -5.74
N THR A 86 14.84 17.32 -6.03
CA THR A 86 13.55 17.02 -6.68
C THR A 86 12.55 16.36 -5.75
N ALA A 87 12.86 16.26 -4.44
CA ALA A 87 12.01 15.63 -3.43
C ALA A 87 10.93 16.63 -2.94
N HIS A 88 10.06 17.06 -3.82
CA HIS A 88 8.92 17.96 -3.58
C HIS A 88 7.71 17.44 -4.34
N TYR A 89 6.51 17.54 -3.74
CA TYR A 89 5.29 16.94 -4.25
C TYR A 89 5.02 17.28 -5.72
N GLU A 90 5.06 18.56 -6.08
CA GLU A 90 4.78 19.00 -7.45
C GLU A 90 5.80 18.44 -8.47
N LEU A 91 7.07 18.27 -8.06
CA LEU A 91 8.10 17.69 -8.92
C LEU A 91 7.94 16.17 -9.04
N VAL A 92 7.68 15.48 -7.93
CA VAL A 92 7.44 14.02 -7.91
C VAL A 92 6.23 13.68 -8.76
N GLY A 93 5.14 14.44 -8.67
CA GLY A 93 3.94 14.29 -9.50
C GLY A 93 4.16 14.50 -11.00
N THR A 94 5.33 14.99 -11.44
CA THR A 94 5.70 15.02 -12.86
C THR A 94 6.11 13.66 -13.41
N GLU A 95 6.30 12.65 -12.55
CA GLU A 95 6.72 11.28 -12.86
C GLU A 95 8.14 11.16 -13.46
N ARG A 96 8.97 12.20 -13.35
CA ARG A 96 10.31 12.30 -14.00
C ARG A 96 11.47 12.35 -13.02
N THR A 97 11.21 12.43 -11.72
CA THR A 97 12.25 12.64 -10.70
C THR A 97 12.97 11.36 -10.28
N GLY A 98 12.40 10.20 -10.60
CA GLY A 98 12.86 8.89 -10.12
C GLY A 98 12.44 8.60 -8.68
N HIS A 99 11.79 9.52 -7.98
CA HIS A 99 11.21 9.26 -6.67
C HIS A 99 10.03 8.30 -6.72
N ALA A 100 9.88 7.51 -5.65
CA ALA A 100 8.62 6.88 -5.30
C ALA A 100 8.06 7.56 -4.05
N GLU A 101 6.72 7.69 -4.00
CA GLU A 101 6.03 7.93 -2.75
C GLU A 101 6.34 6.79 -1.79
N SER A 102 6.89 7.11 -0.64
CA SER A 102 7.51 6.16 0.27
C SER A 102 7.13 6.47 1.71
N VAL A 103 7.19 5.48 2.56
CA VAL A 103 7.02 5.62 4.01
C VAL A 103 8.26 5.11 4.72
N SER A 104 8.86 5.95 5.55
CA SER A 104 9.93 5.57 6.46
C SER A 104 9.30 4.98 7.73
N VAL A 105 9.47 3.68 7.95
CA VAL A 105 8.89 2.93 9.05
C VAL A 105 9.98 2.66 10.10
N THR A 106 9.87 3.30 11.26
CA THR A 106 10.74 3.06 12.42
C THR A 106 10.03 2.13 13.40
N PHE A 107 10.69 1.06 13.81
CA PHE A 107 10.10 0.02 14.63
C PHE A 107 11.05 -0.52 15.70
N ASP A 108 10.47 -1.08 16.75
CA ASP A 108 11.18 -1.79 17.81
C ASP A 108 11.28 -3.28 17.44
N PRO A 109 12.48 -3.80 17.12
CA PRO A 109 12.66 -5.19 16.72
C PRO A 109 12.40 -6.20 17.84
N GLN A 110 12.25 -5.75 19.10
CA GLN A 110 11.81 -6.59 20.21
C GLN A 110 10.28 -6.85 20.18
N GLN A 111 9.51 -5.99 19.50
CA GLN A 111 8.05 -6.08 19.42
C GLN A 111 7.55 -6.56 18.05
N ILE A 112 8.26 -6.19 16.97
CA ILE A 112 7.91 -6.58 15.61
C ILE A 112 9.17 -6.75 14.77
N SER A 113 9.28 -7.86 14.05
CA SER A 113 10.44 -8.12 13.17
C SER A 113 10.28 -7.43 11.81
N LEU A 114 11.38 -7.26 11.08
CA LEU A 114 11.35 -6.79 9.70
C LEU A 114 10.49 -7.71 8.82
N GLY A 115 10.61 -9.03 8.99
CA GLY A 115 9.80 -9.96 8.23
C GLY A 115 8.30 -9.78 8.47
N LYS A 116 7.89 -9.48 9.72
CA LYS A 116 6.50 -9.17 10.02
C LYS A 116 6.06 -7.83 9.40
N ILE A 117 6.91 -6.80 9.40
CA ILE A 117 6.69 -5.54 8.66
C ILE A 117 6.45 -5.85 7.18
N LEU A 118 7.30 -6.67 6.55
CA LEU A 118 7.14 -7.05 5.15
C LEU A 118 5.91 -7.94 4.89
N GLN A 119 5.52 -8.79 5.85
CA GLN A 119 4.28 -9.55 5.74
C GLN A 119 3.06 -8.64 5.69
N ILE A 120 3.01 -7.62 6.54
CA ILE A 120 1.95 -6.61 6.51
C ILE A 120 1.99 -5.84 5.18
N TYR A 121 3.17 -5.43 4.72
CA TYR A 121 3.37 -4.71 3.46
C TYR A 121 2.77 -5.46 2.26
N PHE A 122 3.16 -6.72 2.05
CA PHE A 122 2.68 -7.52 0.93
C PHE A 122 1.23 -8.00 1.07
N SER A 123 0.69 -8.03 2.29
CA SER A 123 -0.66 -8.52 2.55
C SER A 123 -1.74 -7.45 2.41
N VAL A 124 -1.47 -6.24 2.93
CA VAL A 124 -2.53 -5.22 3.11
C VAL A 124 -2.18 -3.82 2.61
N ALA A 125 -0.89 -3.48 2.45
CA ALA A 125 -0.52 -2.11 2.15
C ALA A 125 -0.66 -1.76 0.65
N HIS A 126 -0.43 -2.75 -0.24
CA HIS A 126 -0.45 -2.53 -1.69
C HIS A 126 -0.63 -3.85 -2.45
N ASN A 127 -0.80 -3.77 -3.77
CA ASN A 127 -0.75 -4.92 -4.68
C ASN A 127 0.66 -5.07 -5.27
N PRO A 128 1.45 -6.08 -4.87
CA PRO A 128 2.83 -6.22 -5.30
C PRO A 128 3.00 -6.66 -6.76
N THR A 129 1.91 -6.96 -7.47
CA THR A 129 1.93 -7.41 -8.86
C THR A 129 1.67 -6.29 -9.86
N GLU A 130 1.43 -5.06 -9.39
CA GLU A 130 1.16 -3.90 -10.23
C GLU A 130 2.42 -3.07 -10.47
N LEU A 131 2.81 -2.95 -11.73
CA LEU A 131 4.00 -2.21 -12.13
C LEU A 131 3.66 -0.74 -12.38
N ASN A 132 4.25 0.18 -11.59
CA ASN A 132 4.05 1.63 -11.68
C ASN A 132 2.55 2.02 -11.63
N TYR A 133 1.79 1.32 -10.82
CA TYR A 133 0.35 1.50 -10.69
C TYR A 133 -0.09 0.97 -9.32
N GLN A 134 -1.05 1.65 -8.67
CA GLN A 134 -1.67 1.15 -7.45
C GLN A 134 -3.09 1.75 -7.33
N GLY A 135 -4.10 0.92 -7.50
CA GLY A 135 -5.49 1.37 -7.46
C GLY A 135 -5.77 2.46 -8.50
N PRO A 136 -6.21 3.69 -8.11
CA PRO A 136 -6.47 4.74 -9.09
C PRO A 136 -5.20 5.44 -9.57
N ASP A 137 -4.05 5.28 -8.88
CA ASP A 137 -2.83 6.04 -9.11
C ASP A 137 -1.93 5.35 -10.13
N SER A 138 -1.40 6.11 -11.08
CA SER A 138 -0.57 5.59 -12.16
C SER A 138 0.65 6.46 -12.37
N GLY A 139 1.80 5.83 -12.49
CA GLY A 139 3.08 6.46 -12.71
C GLY A 139 4.21 5.81 -11.89
N PRO A 140 5.48 6.05 -12.28
CA PRO A 140 6.64 5.54 -11.56
C PRO A 140 6.73 5.95 -10.09
N SER A 141 6.10 7.08 -9.71
CA SER A 141 6.05 7.51 -8.31
C SER A 141 5.20 6.58 -7.42
N TYR A 142 4.30 5.82 -8.01
CA TYR A 142 3.44 4.85 -7.29
C TYR A 142 3.95 3.42 -7.40
N ARG A 143 5.22 3.22 -7.86
CA ARG A 143 5.81 1.88 -7.93
C ARG A 143 5.96 1.25 -6.56
N SER A 144 5.87 -0.07 -6.53
CA SER A 144 6.21 -0.88 -5.36
C SER A 144 7.73 -1.02 -5.23
N ALA A 145 8.29 -0.66 -4.07
CA ALA A 145 9.72 -0.82 -3.78
C ALA A 145 10.01 -0.96 -2.28
N ILE A 146 11.07 -1.71 -1.97
CA ILE A 146 11.70 -1.78 -0.65
C ILE A 146 13.09 -1.16 -0.78
N PHE A 147 13.34 -0.06 -0.09
CA PHE A 147 14.64 0.60 -0.04
C PHE A 147 15.40 0.10 1.19
N TYR A 148 16.34 -0.81 0.97
CA TYR A 148 17.11 -1.45 2.03
C TYR A 148 18.31 -0.59 2.45
N ALA A 149 18.55 -0.48 3.76
CA ALA A 149 19.66 0.27 4.32
C ALA A 149 20.94 -0.57 4.52
N ASN A 150 20.81 -1.92 4.50
CA ASN A 150 21.91 -2.84 4.71
C ASN A 150 21.66 -4.22 4.08
N ASP A 151 22.69 -5.06 4.05
CA ASP A 151 22.64 -6.39 3.43
C ASP A 151 21.68 -7.35 4.12
N GLU A 152 21.46 -7.21 5.44
CA GLU A 152 20.50 -8.05 6.17
C GLU A 152 19.07 -7.76 5.73
N GLN A 153 18.69 -6.48 5.63
CA GLN A 153 17.37 -6.09 5.11
C GLN A 153 17.17 -6.58 3.67
N LYS A 154 18.21 -6.42 2.83
CA LYS A 154 18.19 -6.93 1.46
C LYS A 154 17.94 -8.43 1.43
N ARG A 155 18.72 -9.21 2.16
CA ARG A 155 18.62 -10.67 2.23
C ARG A 155 17.24 -11.15 2.69
N ILE A 156 16.67 -10.51 3.71
CA ILE A 156 15.33 -10.85 4.24
C ILE A 156 14.26 -10.55 3.19
N ALA A 157 14.31 -9.38 2.56
CA ALA A 157 13.35 -8.99 1.54
C ALA A 157 13.43 -9.88 0.28
N GLU A 158 14.64 -10.19 -0.21
CA GLU A 158 14.85 -11.12 -1.33
C GLU A 158 14.30 -12.51 -1.03
N ALA A 159 14.62 -13.05 0.16
CA ALA A 159 14.15 -14.37 0.57
C ALA A 159 12.63 -14.42 0.69
N TYR A 160 12.01 -13.35 1.21
CA TYR A 160 10.57 -13.32 1.38
C TYR A 160 9.83 -13.17 0.05
N ILE A 161 10.30 -12.32 -0.87
CA ILE A 161 9.74 -12.22 -2.23
C ILE A 161 9.83 -13.60 -2.92
N ALA A 162 11.00 -14.25 -2.87
CA ALA A 162 11.17 -15.58 -3.46
C ALA A 162 10.23 -16.62 -2.84
N GLN A 163 10.03 -16.59 -1.52
CA GLN A 163 9.08 -17.46 -0.82
C GLN A 163 7.65 -17.27 -1.31
N LEU A 164 7.20 -16.01 -1.45
CA LEU A 164 5.85 -15.68 -1.90
C LEU A 164 5.61 -16.07 -3.36
N ASP A 165 6.59 -15.84 -4.24
CA ASP A 165 6.53 -16.25 -5.65
C ASP A 165 6.50 -17.78 -5.79
N GLN A 166 7.33 -18.52 -5.04
CA GLN A 166 7.32 -19.99 -5.02
C GLN A 166 5.99 -20.56 -4.50
N ALA A 167 5.38 -19.91 -3.53
CA ALA A 167 4.09 -20.30 -2.98
C ALA A 167 2.89 -19.91 -3.86
N HIS A 168 3.13 -19.17 -4.95
CA HIS A 168 2.10 -18.68 -5.88
C HIS A 168 0.92 -18.00 -5.18
N VAL A 169 1.22 -17.18 -4.15
CA VAL A 169 0.18 -16.52 -3.35
C VAL A 169 -0.50 -15.39 -4.10
N PHE A 170 0.14 -14.85 -5.12
CA PHE A 170 -0.41 -13.84 -6.02
C PHE A 170 -0.70 -14.45 -7.40
N LYS A 171 -1.62 -13.82 -8.15
CA LYS A 171 -2.01 -14.28 -9.50
C LYS A 171 -0.97 -13.97 -10.58
N ALA A 172 -0.01 -13.08 -10.28
CA ALA A 172 1.07 -12.68 -11.16
C ALA A 172 2.37 -12.54 -10.33
N PRO A 173 3.55 -12.54 -10.97
CA PRO A 173 4.82 -12.34 -10.29
C PRO A 173 4.87 -11.02 -9.51
N ILE A 174 5.59 -11.01 -8.40
CA ILE A 174 5.87 -9.81 -7.64
C ILE A 174 6.81 -8.91 -8.45
N VAL A 175 6.42 -7.64 -8.63
CA VAL A 175 7.19 -6.61 -9.35
C VAL A 175 7.84 -5.58 -8.41
N THR A 176 7.72 -5.79 -7.10
CA THR A 176 8.36 -4.94 -6.08
C THR A 176 9.85 -4.89 -6.28
N LYS A 177 10.41 -3.69 -6.42
CA LYS A 177 11.85 -3.48 -6.60
C LYS A 177 12.58 -3.50 -5.27
N LEU A 178 13.78 -4.08 -5.24
CA LEU A 178 14.73 -3.94 -4.15
C LEU A 178 15.79 -2.92 -4.55
N GLU A 179 15.80 -1.78 -3.89
CA GLU A 179 16.70 -0.66 -4.18
C GLU A 179 17.53 -0.33 -2.94
N ALA A 180 18.82 -0.01 -3.12
CA ALA A 180 19.63 0.49 -2.00
C ALA A 180 19.11 1.88 -1.57
N LEU A 181 18.90 2.08 -0.28
CA LEU A 181 18.49 3.37 0.28
C LEU A 181 19.62 4.39 0.14
N LYS A 182 19.47 5.33 -0.79
CA LYS A 182 20.41 6.44 -0.99
C LYS A 182 20.02 7.71 -0.22
N GLY A 183 18.74 7.82 0.12
CA GLY A 183 18.15 8.92 0.88
C GLY A 183 16.66 8.76 0.99
N PHE A 184 16.13 9.28 2.08
CA PHE A 184 14.70 9.48 2.32
C PHE A 184 14.48 10.96 2.64
N TYR A 185 13.49 11.54 1.99
CA TYR A 185 13.16 12.95 2.14
C TYR A 185 11.70 13.04 2.60
N PRO A 186 11.45 13.51 3.85
CA PRO A 186 10.08 13.67 4.34
C PRO A 186 9.24 14.52 3.38
N ALA A 187 8.01 14.10 3.16
CA ALA A 187 7.03 14.90 2.43
C ALA A 187 6.57 16.08 3.30
N GLU A 188 5.92 17.02 2.66
CA GLU A 188 5.40 18.23 3.27
C GLU A 188 4.44 17.92 4.41
N ASP A 189 4.37 18.78 5.40
CA ASP A 189 3.60 18.55 6.65
C ASP A 189 2.12 18.22 6.40
N TYR A 190 1.52 18.81 5.35
CA TYR A 190 0.12 18.55 5.00
C TYR A 190 -0.15 17.13 4.46
N HIS A 191 0.89 16.36 4.14
CA HIS A 191 0.79 14.95 3.77
C HIS A 191 0.91 14.00 4.97
N GLN A 192 1.46 14.47 6.08
CA GLN A 192 1.64 13.61 7.25
C GLN A 192 0.31 13.33 7.95
N ASP A 193 0.15 12.09 8.43
CA ASP A 193 -1.01 11.65 9.20
C ASP A 193 -2.35 11.86 8.46
N PHE A 194 -2.33 11.91 7.11
CA PHE A 194 -3.44 12.40 6.30
C PHE A 194 -4.73 11.60 6.53
N LEU A 195 -4.66 10.27 6.60
CA LEU A 195 -5.83 9.43 6.86
C LEU A 195 -6.45 9.74 8.23
N VAL A 196 -5.62 9.94 9.25
CA VAL A 196 -6.07 10.23 10.62
C VAL A 196 -6.73 11.61 10.71
N LEU A 197 -6.17 12.60 10.01
CA LEU A 197 -6.65 13.99 10.02
C LEU A 197 -7.85 14.20 9.09
N HIS A 198 -7.98 13.40 8.02
CA HIS A 198 -9.01 13.55 6.99
C HIS A 198 -9.80 12.25 6.73
N PRO A 199 -10.39 11.60 7.77
CA PRO A 199 -10.98 10.27 7.64
C PRO A 199 -12.20 10.22 6.71
N THR A 200 -12.83 11.35 6.40
CA THR A 200 -13.99 11.44 5.51
C THR A 200 -13.64 11.89 4.08
N TYR A 201 -12.34 12.13 3.80
CA TYR A 201 -11.92 12.51 2.46
C TYR A 201 -12.22 11.36 1.46
N PRO A 202 -12.90 11.62 0.32
CA PRO A 202 -13.42 10.56 -0.54
C PRO A 202 -12.37 9.53 -0.98
N TYR A 203 -11.16 9.98 -1.33
CA TYR A 203 -10.05 9.09 -1.70
C TYR A 203 -9.68 8.15 -0.54
N ILE A 204 -9.55 8.70 0.67
CA ILE A 204 -9.23 7.95 1.90
C ILE A 204 -10.29 6.88 2.17
N VAL A 205 -11.57 7.25 2.11
CA VAL A 205 -12.68 6.33 2.37
C VAL A 205 -12.67 5.14 1.41
N VAL A 206 -12.38 5.40 0.13
CA VAL A 206 -12.45 4.38 -0.92
C VAL A 206 -11.16 3.55 -0.98
N ASN A 207 -9.98 4.16 -0.88
CA ASN A 207 -8.72 3.51 -1.20
C ASN A 207 -7.88 3.12 0.02
N ASP A 208 -7.89 3.90 1.10
CA ASP A 208 -6.92 3.73 2.19
C ASP A 208 -7.51 3.18 3.49
N GLN A 209 -8.71 3.61 3.89
CA GLN A 209 -9.38 3.03 5.06
C GLN A 209 -9.53 1.50 4.98
N PRO A 210 -9.85 0.90 3.82
CA PRO A 210 -9.92 -0.55 3.69
C PRO A 210 -8.59 -1.24 4.00
N LYS A 211 -7.42 -0.61 3.73
CA LYS A 211 -6.10 -1.17 4.07
C LYS A 211 -5.94 -1.30 5.59
N VAL A 212 -6.29 -0.26 6.36
CA VAL A 212 -6.29 -0.28 7.83
C VAL A 212 -7.31 -1.29 8.37
N GLY A 213 -8.50 -1.36 7.77
CA GLY A 213 -9.52 -2.36 8.08
C GLY A 213 -9.01 -3.80 7.85
N ASN A 214 -8.27 -4.02 6.78
CA ASN A 214 -7.64 -5.30 6.47
C ASN A 214 -6.50 -5.63 7.45
N LEU A 215 -5.69 -4.66 7.87
CA LEU A 215 -4.71 -4.84 8.93
C LEU A 215 -5.40 -5.32 10.21
N LYS A 216 -6.46 -4.66 10.65
CA LYS A 216 -7.23 -5.06 11.84
C LYS A 216 -7.79 -6.47 11.72
N ARG A 217 -8.29 -6.85 10.54
CA ARG A 217 -8.91 -8.16 10.29
C ARG A 217 -7.88 -9.29 10.19
N LEU A 218 -6.76 -9.08 9.49
CA LEU A 218 -5.78 -10.15 9.20
C LEU A 218 -4.65 -10.23 10.22
N PHE A 219 -4.35 -9.12 10.91
CA PHE A 219 -3.25 -8.98 11.86
C PHE A 219 -3.73 -8.38 13.18
N ALA A 220 -4.82 -8.89 13.74
CA ALA A 220 -5.45 -8.36 14.96
C ALA A 220 -4.45 -8.21 16.13
N ASP A 221 -3.52 -9.15 16.27
CA ASP A 221 -2.49 -9.10 17.33
C ASP A 221 -1.47 -7.97 17.11
N GLN A 222 -1.28 -7.55 15.86
CA GLN A 222 -0.37 -6.47 15.47
C GLN A 222 -1.09 -5.13 15.32
N TYR A 223 -2.41 -5.10 15.34
CA TYR A 223 -3.20 -3.88 15.19
C TYR A 223 -3.31 -3.11 16.50
N ARG A 224 -3.19 -1.78 16.44
CA ARG A 224 -3.55 -0.84 17.51
C ARG A 224 -4.66 0.11 17.06
N ASP A 225 -5.61 0.43 17.95
CA ASP A 225 -6.70 1.37 17.65
C ASP A 225 -6.21 2.83 17.61
N THR A 226 -5.28 3.20 18.49
CA THR A 226 -4.69 4.54 18.53
C THR A 226 -3.42 4.58 17.69
N PRO A 227 -3.39 5.33 16.57
CA PRO A 227 -2.22 5.41 15.70
C PRO A 227 -1.06 6.17 16.36
N VAL A 228 0.18 5.85 15.95
CA VAL A 228 1.36 6.68 16.25
C VAL A 228 1.49 7.72 15.14
N THR A 229 1.20 8.98 15.44
CA THR A 229 1.23 10.07 14.46
C THR A 229 2.50 10.89 14.55
N VAL A 230 2.97 11.40 13.40
CA VAL A 230 4.11 12.32 13.32
C VAL A 230 3.84 13.61 14.08
N MET A 231 2.62 14.14 13.96
CA MET A 231 2.19 15.36 14.62
C MET A 231 2.15 15.24 16.14
N ALA A 232 1.84 14.05 16.67
CA ALA A 232 1.87 13.82 18.13
C ALA A 232 3.31 13.72 18.66
N ALA A 233 4.22 13.10 17.87
CA ALA A 233 5.63 12.98 18.25
C ALA A 233 6.36 14.33 18.30
N ASN A 234 5.91 15.32 17.51
CA ASN A 234 6.51 16.64 17.42
C ASN A 234 5.94 17.66 18.44
N LYS A 235 4.96 17.26 19.30
CA LYS A 235 4.51 18.14 20.38
C LYS A 235 5.59 18.21 21.46
N PRO A 236 6.06 19.43 21.84
CA PRO A 236 6.95 19.57 22.99
C PRO A 236 6.25 19.00 24.24
N SER A 237 6.96 18.19 25.00
CA SER A 237 6.53 17.73 26.32
C SER A 237 6.24 18.96 27.20
N GLN A 238 4.98 19.13 27.58
CA GLN A 238 4.54 20.17 28.51
C GLN A 238 5.04 19.85 29.91
#